data_97cc439a35ff780ab37fb0db2ed09d9b
#
_entry.id   97cc439a35ff780ab37fb0db2ed09d9b
#
_cell.length_a   1.000
_cell.length_b   1.000
_cell.length_c   1.000
_cell.angle_alpha   90.00
_cell.angle_beta   90.00
_cell.angle_gamma   90.00
#
_symmetry.space_group_name_H-M   'P 1'
#
loop_
_entity.id
_entity.type
_entity.pdbx_description
1 polymer ?
#
loop_
_entity_poly.entity_id
_entity_poly.type
_entity_poly.pdbx_seq_one_letter_code
_entity_poly.pdbx_strand_id
1 'polypeptide(L)'
;NRSPEREQFLADIITCAVEGGGVWARFSGYRWDGIPSAECRATLHDMEDGESYPLTIDAVARGIGLIVRGDVGVNRTLRGAILYADRENDAGEIDADAADVIVQAGLLGDVVYG
;
A
#
# COMPACT_ATOMS: atom_id res chain seq x y z
N ASN A 1 -6.91 -6.34 16.49
CA ASN A 1 -7.75 -7.07 15.53
C ASN A 1 -8.45 -6.12 14.59
N ARG A 2 -8.40 -6.43 13.30
CA ARG A 2 -9.03 -5.58 12.29
C ARG A 2 -10.43 -6.09 11.98
N SER A 3 -11.34 -5.14 11.69
CA SER A 3 -12.65 -5.50 11.18
C SER A 3 -12.54 -6.01 9.75
N PRO A 4 -13.55 -6.76 9.26
CA PRO A 4 -13.58 -7.16 7.85
C PRO A 4 -13.50 -5.98 6.89
N GLU A 5 -14.16 -4.87 7.22
CA GLU A 5 -14.11 -3.65 6.39
C GLU A 5 -12.69 -3.08 6.32
N ARG A 6 -11.96 -3.11 7.45
CA ARG A 6 -10.59 -2.63 7.48
C ARG A 6 -9.67 -3.53 6.66
N GLU A 7 -9.86 -4.85 6.78
CA GLU A 7 -9.06 -5.80 6.00
C GLU A 7 -9.30 -5.63 4.51
N GLN A 8 -10.55 -5.43 4.11
CA GLN A 8 -10.86 -5.20 2.71
C GLN A 8 -10.25 -3.88 2.21
N PHE A 9 -10.32 -2.82 3.02
CA PHE A 9 -9.70 -1.55 2.68
C PHE A 9 -8.20 -1.73 2.39
N LEU A 10 -7.50 -2.44 3.26
CA LEU A 10 -6.06 -2.68 3.08
C LEU A 10 -5.78 -3.54 1.84
N ALA A 11 -6.63 -4.54 1.59
CA ALA A 11 -6.49 -5.38 0.41
C ALA A 11 -6.76 -4.60 -0.88
N ASP A 12 -7.73 -3.68 -0.85
CA ASP A 12 -8.00 -2.80 -2.00
C ASP A 12 -6.77 -1.97 -2.37
N ILE A 13 -6.00 -1.55 -1.37
CA ILE A 13 -4.77 -0.78 -1.62
C ILE A 13 -3.70 -1.67 -2.28
N ILE A 14 -3.59 -2.94 -1.88
CA ILE A 14 -2.69 -3.87 -2.57
C ILE A 14 -3.07 -3.96 -4.05
N THR A 15 -4.36 -4.13 -4.34
CA THR A 15 -4.86 -4.20 -5.72
C THR A 15 -4.52 -2.94 -6.49
N CYS A 16 -4.73 -1.77 -5.89
CA CYS A 16 -4.38 -0.49 -6.49
C CYS A 16 -2.89 -0.42 -6.84
N ALA A 17 -2.04 -0.86 -5.94
CA ALA A 17 -0.59 -0.85 -6.16
C ALA A 17 -0.20 -1.78 -7.31
N VAL A 18 -0.76 -2.98 -7.32
CA VAL A 18 -0.45 -3.98 -8.36
C VAL A 18 -0.91 -3.49 -9.73
N GLU A 19 -2.13 -2.95 -9.80
CA GLU A 19 -2.70 -2.48 -11.06
C GLU A 19 -2.06 -1.19 -11.56
N GLY A 20 -1.67 -0.31 -10.63
CA GLY A 20 -1.07 0.95 -10.99
C GLY A 20 0.32 0.80 -11.56
N GLY A 21 1.06 -0.17 -11.06
CA GLY A 21 2.43 -0.39 -11.46
C GLY A 21 3.30 0.81 -11.14
N GLY A 22 4.57 0.71 -11.43
CA GLY A 22 5.50 1.81 -11.29
C GLY A 22 6.79 1.47 -12.02
N VAL A 23 7.61 2.49 -12.28
CA VAL A 23 8.87 2.25 -12.98
C VAL A 23 9.89 1.53 -12.11
N TRP A 24 9.77 1.66 -10.79
CA TRP A 24 10.73 1.08 -9.86
C TRP A 24 10.36 -0.33 -9.40
N ALA A 25 9.10 -0.74 -9.58
CA ALA A 25 8.59 -1.99 -9.02
C ALA A 25 7.91 -2.87 -10.07
N ARG A 26 8.05 -4.17 -9.88
CA ARG A 26 7.27 -5.18 -10.59
C ARG A 26 6.57 -6.04 -9.55
N PHE A 27 5.46 -6.65 -9.91
CA PHE A 27 4.68 -7.46 -9.00
C PHE A 27 4.49 -8.86 -9.56
N SER A 28 4.47 -9.85 -8.66
CA SER A 28 4.13 -11.23 -9.01
C SER A 28 3.35 -11.85 -7.87
N GLY A 29 2.73 -13.00 -8.11
CA GLY A 29 2.07 -13.77 -7.07
C GLY A 29 0.88 -13.07 -6.42
N TYR A 30 0.25 -12.13 -7.12
CA TYR A 30 -0.93 -11.45 -6.59
C TYR A 30 -2.04 -12.48 -6.38
N ARG A 31 -2.58 -12.52 -5.17
CA ARG A 31 -3.66 -13.45 -4.82
C ARG A 31 -4.66 -12.77 -3.89
N TRP A 32 -5.91 -12.78 -4.30
CA TRP A 32 -7.03 -12.39 -3.44
C TRP A 32 -8.29 -13.17 -3.81
N ASP A 33 -8.46 -13.52 -5.08
CA ASP A 33 -9.67 -14.19 -5.55
C ASP A 33 -9.88 -15.50 -4.80
N GLY A 34 -11.04 -15.64 -4.17
CA GLY A 34 -11.40 -16.85 -3.45
C GLY A 34 -10.77 -17.02 -2.08
N ILE A 35 -10.06 -16.01 -1.57
CA ILE A 35 -9.47 -16.06 -0.24
C ILE A 35 -9.89 -14.84 0.58
N PRO A 36 -9.80 -14.91 1.93
CA PRO A 36 -10.15 -13.77 2.77
C PRO A 36 -9.26 -12.56 2.49
N SER A 37 -9.81 -11.35 2.69
CA SER A 37 -9.07 -10.11 2.50
C SER A 37 -7.79 -10.06 3.34
N ALA A 38 -7.81 -10.65 4.54
CA ALA A 38 -6.63 -10.70 5.39
C ALA A 38 -5.46 -11.44 4.75
N GLU A 39 -5.72 -12.30 3.78
CA GLU A 39 -4.70 -13.09 3.09
C GLU A 39 -4.33 -12.55 1.72
N CYS A 40 -4.92 -11.43 1.32
CA CYS A 40 -4.55 -10.76 0.08
C CYS A 40 -3.06 -10.44 0.10
N ARG A 41 -2.36 -10.76 -0.99
CA ARG A 41 -0.91 -10.58 -1.02
C ARG A 41 -0.36 -10.53 -2.44
N ALA A 42 0.85 -10.02 -2.54
CA ALA A 42 1.64 -10.05 -3.77
C ALA A 42 3.10 -10.03 -3.37
N THR A 43 3.99 -10.25 -4.31
CA THR A 43 5.42 -10.03 -4.12
C THR A 43 5.82 -8.82 -4.95
N LEU A 44 6.46 -7.86 -4.31
CA LEU A 44 6.99 -6.68 -4.97
C LEU A 44 8.47 -6.88 -5.23
N HIS A 45 8.89 -6.66 -6.47
CA HIS A 45 10.29 -6.75 -6.88
C HIS A 45 10.79 -5.33 -7.15
N ASP A 46 11.75 -4.88 -6.34
CA ASP A 46 12.36 -3.57 -6.49
C ASP A 46 13.39 -3.65 -7.63
N MET A 47 13.10 -2.96 -8.73
CA MET A 47 13.92 -3.04 -9.94
C MET A 47 15.21 -2.22 -9.83
N GLU A 48 15.32 -1.37 -8.81
CA GLU A 48 16.49 -0.52 -8.61
C GLU A 48 17.57 -1.24 -7.81
N ASP A 49 17.18 -1.97 -6.75
CA ASP A 49 18.15 -2.65 -5.89
C ASP A 49 18.12 -4.18 -6.02
N GLY A 50 17.17 -4.73 -6.79
CA GLY A 50 17.08 -6.16 -7.01
C GLY A 50 16.46 -6.96 -5.87
N GLU A 51 15.99 -6.30 -4.82
CA GLU A 51 15.38 -6.97 -3.68
C GLU A 51 13.89 -7.26 -3.93
N SER A 52 13.38 -8.26 -3.21
CA SER A 52 11.95 -8.61 -3.28
C SER A 52 11.36 -8.54 -1.89
N TYR A 53 10.10 -8.11 -1.82
CA TYR A 53 9.40 -7.90 -0.56
C TYR A 53 8.00 -8.50 -0.61
N PRO A 54 7.55 -9.16 0.48
CA PRO A 54 6.15 -9.60 0.54
C PRO A 54 5.26 -8.38 0.78
N LEU A 55 4.30 -8.17 -0.11
CA LEU A 55 3.32 -7.10 0.05
C LEU A 55 2.05 -7.71 0.63
N THR A 56 1.81 -7.41 1.91
CA THR A 56 0.69 -7.95 2.68
C THR A 56 -0.14 -6.81 3.23
N ILE A 57 -1.31 -7.12 3.78
CA ILE A 57 -2.12 -6.07 4.41
C ILE A 57 -1.39 -5.47 5.63
N ASP A 58 -0.53 -6.24 6.29
CA ASP A 58 0.27 -5.70 7.40
C ASP A 58 1.27 -4.65 6.91
N ALA A 59 1.88 -4.89 5.76
CA ALA A 59 2.80 -3.91 5.17
C ALA A 59 2.06 -2.62 4.79
N VAL A 60 0.87 -2.75 4.20
CA VAL A 60 0.04 -1.59 3.85
C VAL A 60 -0.34 -0.82 5.12
N ALA A 61 -0.76 -1.52 6.16
CA ALA A 61 -1.14 -0.88 7.43
C ALA A 61 0.05 -0.13 8.03
N ARG A 62 1.25 -0.71 7.97
CA ARG A 62 2.47 -0.05 8.47
C ARG A 62 2.74 1.23 7.69
N GLY A 63 2.61 1.17 6.36
CA GLY A 63 2.85 2.35 5.52
C GLY A 63 1.88 3.48 5.82
N ILE A 64 0.59 3.16 5.95
CA ILE A 64 -0.42 4.15 6.30
C ILE A 64 -0.08 4.77 7.66
N GLY A 65 0.26 3.93 8.66
CA GLY A 65 0.58 4.42 10.00
C GLY A 65 1.76 5.39 9.99
N LEU A 66 2.82 5.07 9.25
CA LEU A 66 3.98 5.94 9.16
C LEU A 66 3.64 7.29 8.53
N ILE A 67 2.82 7.30 7.50
CA ILE A 67 2.40 8.53 6.82
C ILE A 67 1.47 9.35 7.72
N VAL A 68 0.49 8.70 8.34
CA VAL A 68 -0.51 9.38 9.18
C VAL A 68 0.16 10.02 10.40
N ARG A 69 1.14 9.34 11.00
CA ARG A 69 1.87 9.90 12.15
C ARG A 69 2.88 10.98 11.75
N GLY A 70 3.14 11.13 10.46
CA GLY A 70 4.12 12.10 9.98
C GLY A 70 5.57 11.61 10.05
N ASP A 71 5.78 10.31 10.30
CA ASP A 71 7.12 9.73 10.32
C ASP A 71 7.70 9.59 8.92
N VAL A 72 6.83 9.50 7.90
CA VAL A 72 7.23 9.49 6.50
C VAL A 72 6.51 10.66 5.82
N GLY A 73 7.28 11.54 5.17
CA GLY A 73 6.74 12.71 4.50
C GLY A 73 6.25 12.40 3.10
N VAL A 74 5.07 12.90 2.79
CA VAL A 74 4.51 12.88 1.43
C VAL A 74 3.91 14.26 1.15
N ASN A 75 3.63 14.56 -0.10
CA ASN A 75 3.07 15.86 -0.42
C ASN A 75 1.67 16.01 0.21
N ARG A 76 1.24 17.26 0.34
CA ARG A 76 -0.01 17.60 1.04
C ARG A 76 -1.23 16.91 0.42
N THR A 77 -1.31 16.88 -0.90
CA THR A 77 -2.46 16.30 -1.59
C THR A 77 -2.56 14.80 -1.33
N LEU A 78 -1.45 14.08 -1.45
CA LEU A 78 -1.41 12.65 -1.17
C LEU A 78 -1.70 12.39 0.29
N ARG A 79 -1.13 13.18 1.20
CA ARG A 79 -1.36 12.99 2.62
C ARG A 79 -2.83 13.18 2.97
N GLY A 80 -3.48 14.19 2.41
CA GLY A 80 -4.90 14.43 2.62
C GLY A 80 -5.77 13.26 2.19
N ALA A 81 -5.49 12.71 1.00
CA ALA A 81 -6.22 11.56 0.48
C ALA A 81 -6.02 10.33 1.37
N ILE A 82 -4.79 10.11 1.84
CA ILE A 82 -4.47 8.96 2.69
C ILE A 82 -5.13 9.09 4.06
N LEU A 83 -5.11 10.29 4.66
CA LEU A 83 -5.77 10.53 5.95
C LEU A 83 -7.27 10.27 5.85
N TYR A 84 -7.91 10.76 4.79
CA TYR A 84 -9.33 10.55 4.58
C TYR A 84 -9.65 9.06 4.43
N ALA A 85 -8.90 8.38 3.56
CA ALA A 85 -9.09 6.96 3.29
C ALA A 85 -8.92 6.14 4.57
N ASP A 86 -7.89 6.45 5.35
CA ASP A 86 -7.60 5.75 6.60
C ASP A 86 -8.75 5.90 7.60
N ARG A 87 -9.29 7.11 7.72
CA ARG A 87 -10.37 7.38 8.65
C ARG A 87 -11.66 6.69 8.24
N GLU A 88 -11.95 6.67 6.94
CA GLU A 88 -13.23 6.18 6.42
C GLU A 88 -13.20 4.71 5.96
N ASN A 89 -12.04 4.06 5.98
CA ASN A 89 -11.85 2.72 5.40
C ASN A 89 -12.33 2.67 3.95
N ASP A 90 -12.00 3.71 3.19
CA ASP A 90 -12.48 3.89 1.83
C ASP A 90 -11.29 4.13 0.91
N ALA A 91 -11.00 3.16 0.05
CA ALA A 91 -9.88 3.24 -0.88
C ALA A 91 -10.25 3.98 -2.17
N GLY A 92 -11.45 4.51 -2.28
CA GLY A 92 -11.92 5.18 -3.50
C GLY A 92 -11.09 6.40 -3.90
N GLU A 93 -10.44 7.06 -2.93
CA GLU A 93 -9.58 8.22 -3.20
C GLU A 93 -8.10 7.83 -3.30
N ILE A 94 -7.78 6.55 -3.16
CA ILE A 94 -6.40 6.08 -3.27
C ILE A 94 -6.11 5.78 -4.74
N ASP A 95 -5.39 6.67 -5.39
CA ASP A 95 -4.96 6.45 -6.77
C ASP A 95 -3.62 5.70 -6.79
N ALA A 96 -3.06 5.50 -7.99
CA ALA A 96 -1.81 4.77 -8.14
C ALA A 96 -0.66 5.44 -7.37
N ASP A 97 -0.62 6.78 -7.36
CA ASP A 97 0.44 7.52 -6.66
C ASP A 97 0.32 7.36 -5.15
N ALA A 98 -0.90 7.44 -4.62
CA ALA A 98 -1.13 7.26 -3.18
C ALA A 98 -0.80 5.82 -2.76
N ALA A 99 -1.20 4.83 -3.55
CA ALA A 99 -0.88 3.43 -3.28
C ALA A 99 0.63 3.22 -3.29
N ASP A 100 1.33 3.84 -4.24
CA ASP A 100 2.78 3.73 -4.37
C ASP A 100 3.50 4.23 -3.11
N VAL A 101 3.15 5.43 -2.62
CA VAL A 101 3.84 5.97 -1.44
C VAL A 101 3.52 5.16 -0.18
N ILE A 102 2.30 4.62 -0.07
CA ILE A 102 1.94 3.74 1.06
C ILE A 102 2.81 2.49 1.04
N VAL A 103 2.95 1.86 -0.12
CA VAL A 103 3.73 0.63 -0.27
C VAL A 103 5.21 0.89 0.02
N GLN A 104 5.76 1.98 -0.50
CA GLN A 104 7.15 2.32 -0.20
C GLN A 104 7.36 2.52 1.29
N ALA A 105 6.48 3.29 1.94
CA ALA A 105 6.59 3.53 3.38
C ALA A 105 6.53 2.21 4.16
N GLY A 106 5.61 1.33 3.79
CA GLY A 106 5.41 0.06 4.50
C GLY A 106 6.53 -0.94 4.32
N LEU A 107 7.11 -1.02 3.13
CA LEU A 107 8.15 -2.01 2.82
C LEU A 107 9.56 -1.45 2.99
N LEU A 108 9.78 -0.18 2.65
CA LEU A 108 11.10 0.42 2.66
C LEU A 108 11.33 1.36 3.85
N GLY A 109 10.28 1.69 4.58
CA GLY A 109 10.34 2.59 5.72
C GLY A 109 10.39 4.07 5.36
N ASP A 110 10.34 4.41 4.09
CA ASP A 110 10.36 5.79 3.60
C ASP A 110 9.94 5.80 2.14
N VAL A 111 9.64 6.97 1.61
CA VAL A 111 9.39 7.14 0.18
C VAL A 111 10.73 7.42 -0.49
N VAL A 112 11.28 6.38 -1.11
CA VAL A 112 12.63 6.39 -1.68
C VAL A 112 12.63 6.80 -3.15
N TYR A 113 11.60 6.36 -3.89
CA TYR A 113 11.50 6.61 -5.32
C TYR A 113 10.45 7.66 -5.61
N GLY A 114 10.83 8.71 -6.27
CA GLY A 114 9.97 9.84 -6.52
C GLY A 114 9.12 9.79 -7.75
#